data_f1db1d21bd4e2f05aa26a2c77470d8be
#
_entry.id   f1db1d21bd4e2f05aa26a2c77470d8be
#
_cell.length_a   1.000
_cell.length_b   1.000
_cell.length_c   1.000
_cell.angle_alpha   90.00
_cell.angle_beta   90.00
_cell.angle_gamma   90.00
#
_symmetry.space_group_name_H-M   'P 1'
#
loop_
_entity.id
_entity.type
_entity.pdbx_description
1 polymer ?
#
loop_
_entity_poly.entity_id
_entity_poly.type
_entity_poly.pdbx_seq_one_letter_code
_entity_poly.pdbx_strand_id
1 'polypeptide(L)'
;DKIIPRAVVDDENKVKFVKPTKYKVENDNTEIIGLGNELENSQKVLEISEINTQYGVVDFIHRMSNKIIKPIDGRKNGSIDINPKTIDIALNSLKNIGDEEARNYLHYELSKWKNGDFENGVLVHNYVWHMLDGNIGKALSLDTYEVNKIKSKYFK
;
A
#
# COMPACT_ATOMS: atom_id res chain seq x y z
N ASP A 1 -11.20 -8.37 13.33
CA ASP A 1 -10.84 -8.62 13.06
C ASP A 1 -10.68 -9.34 11.94
N LYS A 2 -11.42 -9.48 11.13
CA LYS A 2 -11.27 -10.16 10.08
C LYS A 2 -10.47 -9.54 9.13
N ILE A 3 -10.22 -8.32 9.20
CA ILE A 3 -9.35 -7.70 8.28
C ILE A 3 -7.97 -7.93 8.63
N ILE A 4 -7.70 -8.71 9.63
CA ILE A 4 -6.35 -9.00 9.95
C ILE A 4 -5.79 -9.86 8.90
N PRO A 5 -4.67 -9.50 8.37
CA PRO A 5 -4.10 -10.20 7.26
C PRO A 5 -3.69 -11.58 7.57
N ARG A 6 -3.76 -12.36 6.57
CA ARG A 6 -3.32 -13.66 6.70
C ARG A 6 -2.02 -13.86 6.11
N ALA A 7 -1.37 -12.81 5.64
CA ALA A 7 -0.08 -12.94 5.06
C ALA A 7 0.98 -13.12 6.09
N VAL A 8 0.62 -13.12 7.32
CA VAL A 8 1.57 -13.29 8.37
C VAL A 8 1.41 -14.63 8.95
N VAL A 9 2.47 -15.31 9.13
CA VAL A 9 2.41 -16.59 9.56
C VAL A 9 2.62 -16.82 10.91
N ASP A 10 1.95 -17.55 11.54
CA ASP A 10 2.30 -17.96 12.86
C ASP A 10 2.10 -19.42 12.84
N ASP A 11 2.17 -20.00 13.96
CA ASP A 11 2.12 -21.39 14.04
C ASP A 11 0.77 -21.89 13.80
N GLU A 12 -0.19 -21.07 13.56
CA GLU A 12 -1.44 -21.57 13.27
C GLU A 12 -1.70 -21.44 11.86
N ASN A 13 -0.68 -21.54 11.04
CA ASN A 13 -0.83 -21.49 9.63
C ASN A 13 -1.08 -20.16 9.06
N LYS A 14 -0.83 -19.13 9.78
CA LYS A 14 -0.93 -17.83 9.19
C LYS A 14 0.40 -17.51 8.60
N VAL A 15 0.40 -16.84 7.53
CA VAL A 15 1.60 -16.53 6.83
C VAL A 15 2.23 -15.30 7.39
N LYS A 16 3.49 -15.28 7.61
CA LYS A 16 4.14 -14.14 8.13
C LYS A 16 5.17 -13.64 7.18
N PHE A 17 5.21 -12.37 6.93
CA PHE A 17 6.23 -11.81 6.07
C PHE A 17 7.53 -11.79 6.81
N VAL A 18 8.59 -12.14 6.09
CA VAL A 18 9.92 -11.95 6.59
C VAL A 18 10.37 -10.69 5.91
N LYS A 19 10.54 -9.63 6.65
CA LYS A 19 10.87 -8.35 6.08
C LYS A 19 12.27 -8.31 5.56
N PRO A 20 12.43 -8.11 4.27
CA PRO A 20 13.78 -7.99 3.74
C PRO A 20 14.27 -6.57 3.96
N THR A 21 15.56 -6.38 3.85
CA THR A 21 16.13 -5.08 4.00
C THR A 21 15.73 -4.20 2.84
N LYS A 22 15.55 -4.78 1.67
CA LYS A 22 15.16 -4.04 0.50
C LYS A 22 14.11 -4.78 -0.27
N TYR A 23 13.36 -4.05 -1.08
CA TYR A 23 12.37 -4.66 -1.93
C TYR A 23 12.97 -4.96 -3.26
N LYS A 24 12.33 -5.82 -4.00
CA LYS A 24 12.69 -6.07 -5.36
C LYS A 24 11.54 -5.69 -6.25
N VAL A 25 11.81 -4.97 -7.30
CA VAL A 25 10.79 -4.61 -8.26
C VAL A 25 11.18 -5.17 -9.59
N GLU A 26 10.21 -5.24 -10.47
CA GLU A 26 10.38 -5.92 -11.71
C GLU A 26 11.53 -5.45 -12.55
N ASN A 27 11.71 -4.21 -12.70
CA ASN A 27 12.74 -3.70 -13.55
C ASN A 27 14.00 -3.38 -12.80
N ASP A 28 14.16 -4.02 -11.67
CA ASP A 28 15.40 -3.93 -10.96
C ASP A 28 15.67 -2.62 -10.26
N ASN A 29 14.71 -1.80 -10.09
CA ASN A 29 14.89 -0.58 -9.32
C ASN A 29 14.48 -0.87 -7.90
N THR A 30 15.23 -1.74 -7.26
CA THR A 30 14.79 -2.33 -6.03
C THR A 30 14.77 -1.38 -4.87
N GLU A 31 15.37 -0.25 -4.99
CA GLU A 31 15.39 0.65 -3.87
C GLU A 31 14.52 1.86 -4.05
N ILE A 32 13.65 1.84 -5.01
CA ILE A 32 12.79 2.97 -5.25
C ILE A 32 11.90 3.24 -4.09
N ILE A 33 11.25 2.21 -3.59
CA ILE A 33 10.33 2.35 -2.51
C ILE A 33 11.10 2.35 -1.23
N GLY A 34 10.85 3.28 -0.40
CA GLY A 34 11.54 3.32 0.87
C GLY A 34 12.70 4.27 0.89
N LEU A 35 13.06 4.85 -0.22
CA LEU A 35 14.10 5.83 -0.21
C LEU A 35 13.51 7.17 0.09
N GLY A 36 14.31 8.07 0.52
CA GLY A 36 13.82 9.31 1.04
C GLY A 36 13.29 10.32 0.07
N ASN A 37 13.71 10.31 -1.15
CA ASN A 37 13.30 11.34 -2.09
C ASN A 37 12.03 10.95 -2.78
N GLU A 38 10.92 11.49 -2.30
CA GLU A 38 9.65 11.12 -2.82
C GLU A 38 9.42 11.49 -4.26
N LEU A 39 9.88 12.63 -4.69
CA LEU A 39 9.70 13.05 -6.06
C LEU A 39 10.43 12.09 -6.99
N GLU A 40 11.65 11.79 -6.67
CA GLU A 40 12.43 10.88 -7.47
C GLU A 40 11.82 9.51 -7.49
N ASN A 41 11.33 9.05 -6.33
CA ASN A 41 10.70 7.75 -6.24
C ASN A 41 9.45 7.68 -7.08
N SER A 42 8.65 8.72 -7.06
CA SER A 42 7.44 8.73 -7.85
C SER A 42 7.73 8.65 -9.33
N GLN A 43 8.77 9.35 -9.75
CA GLN A 43 9.12 9.33 -11.14
C GLN A 43 9.61 7.96 -11.58
N LYS A 44 10.38 7.30 -10.75
CA LYS A 44 10.84 5.96 -11.06
C LYS A 44 9.70 4.95 -11.05
N VAL A 45 8.77 5.12 -10.13
CA VAL A 45 7.64 4.23 -10.04
C VAL A 45 6.83 4.26 -11.35
N LEU A 46 6.75 5.40 -12.00
CA LEU A 46 6.01 5.47 -13.24
C LEU A 46 6.59 4.59 -14.34
N GLU A 47 7.81 4.16 -14.19
CA GLU A 47 8.45 3.31 -15.17
C GLU A 47 8.35 1.84 -14.83
N ILE A 48 7.72 1.50 -13.71
CA ILE A 48 7.60 0.14 -13.27
C ILE A 48 6.19 -0.33 -13.55
N SER A 49 6.01 -1.57 -13.90
CA SER A 49 4.66 -2.09 -14.08
C SER A 49 4.22 -2.97 -12.94
N GLU A 50 5.14 -3.48 -12.16
CA GLU A 50 4.80 -4.47 -11.17
C GLU A 50 5.87 -4.55 -10.09
N ILE A 51 5.46 -4.82 -8.86
CA ILE A 51 6.35 -5.08 -7.75
C ILE A 51 6.27 -6.56 -7.50
N ASN A 52 7.40 -7.23 -7.50
CA ASN A 52 7.39 -8.69 -7.56
C ASN A 52 7.76 -9.40 -6.27
N THR A 53 7.74 -8.73 -5.13
CA THR A 53 7.88 -9.41 -3.85
C THR A 53 6.67 -9.14 -3.01
N GLN A 54 6.30 -10.11 -2.19
CA GLN A 54 5.13 -9.98 -1.34
C GLN A 54 5.26 -8.80 -0.39
N TYR A 55 6.39 -8.70 0.27
CA TYR A 55 6.60 -7.59 1.20
C TYR A 55 6.54 -6.25 0.47
N GLY A 56 7.16 -6.19 -0.70
CA GLY A 56 7.18 -4.94 -1.46
C GLY A 56 5.80 -4.47 -1.87
N VAL A 57 4.93 -5.39 -2.28
CA VAL A 57 3.57 -5.03 -2.66
C VAL A 57 2.82 -4.45 -1.47
N VAL A 58 2.90 -5.12 -0.34
CA VAL A 58 2.17 -4.70 0.84
C VAL A 58 2.69 -3.35 1.32
N ASP A 59 3.99 -3.17 1.30
CA ASP A 59 4.57 -1.91 1.73
C ASP A 59 4.24 -0.78 0.75
N PHE A 60 4.18 -1.09 -0.53
CA PHE A 60 3.81 -0.11 -1.54
C PHE A 60 2.39 0.40 -1.27
N ILE A 61 1.47 -0.51 -1.01
CA ILE A 61 0.09 -0.14 -0.71
C ILE A 61 0.02 0.65 0.60
N HIS A 62 0.80 0.23 1.58
CA HIS A 62 0.85 0.95 2.85
C HIS A 62 1.29 2.40 2.62
N ARG A 63 2.33 2.60 1.84
CA ARG A 63 2.83 3.95 1.58
C ARG A 63 1.85 4.77 0.75
N MET A 64 1.15 4.14 -0.17
CA MET A 64 0.10 4.85 -0.90
C MET A 64 -0.98 5.30 0.07
N SER A 65 -1.42 4.40 0.95
CA SER A 65 -2.50 4.73 1.86
C SER A 65 -2.10 5.81 2.86
N ASN A 66 -0.80 5.94 3.15
CA ASN A 66 -0.34 7.01 4.02
C ASN A 66 -0.71 8.39 3.49
N LYS A 67 -0.89 8.52 2.18
CA LYS A 67 -1.24 9.81 1.61
C LYS A 67 -2.60 10.31 2.05
N ILE A 68 -3.51 9.40 2.38
CA ILE A 68 -4.89 9.79 2.58
C ILE A 68 -5.40 9.52 3.98
N ILE A 69 -4.50 9.28 4.94
CA ILE A 69 -4.95 9.06 6.30
C ILE A 69 -4.21 9.98 7.26
N LYS A 70 -4.81 10.13 8.42
CA LYS A 70 -4.18 10.82 9.53
C LYS A 70 -3.92 9.79 10.61
N PRO A 71 -2.68 9.61 11.01
CA PRO A 71 -2.38 8.56 11.98
C PRO A 71 -2.70 9.00 13.40
N ILE A 72 -2.99 8.04 14.25
CA ILE A 72 -3.30 8.30 15.64
C ILE A 72 -2.17 9.06 16.33
N ASP A 73 -0.96 8.67 16.06
CA ASP A 73 0.19 9.24 16.76
C ASP A 73 0.91 10.31 15.96
N GLY A 74 0.35 10.73 14.83
CA GLY A 74 0.94 11.77 14.03
C GLY A 74 2.16 11.34 13.22
N ARG A 75 2.41 10.05 13.13
CA ARG A 75 3.61 9.56 12.44
C ARG A 75 3.29 8.76 11.20
N LYS A 76 4.03 9.02 10.16
CA LYS A 76 3.92 8.25 8.93
C LYS A 76 5.32 7.91 8.45
N ASN A 77 5.46 6.71 7.90
CA ASN A 77 6.75 6.28 7.37
C ASN A 77 6.75 6.35 5.87
N GLY A 78 6.81 7.54 5.35
CA GLY A 78 6.89 7.73 3.91
C GLY A 78 5.55 7.62 3.24
N SER A 79 5.50 8.01 2.00
CA SER A 79 4.26 7.92 1.22
C SER A 79 4.62 7.79 -0.25
N ILE A 80 3.64 7.35 -1.01
CA ILE A 80 3.75 7.22 -2.46
C ILE A 80 2.50 7.84 -3.02
N ASP A 81 2.63 8.63 -4.07
CA ASP A 81 1.48 9.29 -4.64
C ASP A 81 0.42 8.31 -5.08
N ILE A 82 -0.81 8.68 -4.90
CA ILE A 82 -1.93 7.91 -5.42
C ILE A 82 -2.36 8.56 -6.71
N ASN A 83 -2.29 7.82 -7.77
CA ASN A 83 -2.74 8.27 -9.09
C ASN A 83 -3.09 7.02 -9.89
N PRO A 84 -3.69 7.17 -11.07
CA PRO A 84 -4.10 5.98 -11.83
C PRO A 84 -2.95 5.00 -12.08
N LYS A 85 -1.75 5.52 -12.27
CA LYS A 85 -0.63 4.64 -12.55
C LYS A 85 -0.21 3.84 -11.33
N THR A 86 -0.09 4.48 -10.16
CA THR A 86 0.31 3.75 -8.97
C THR A 86 -0.77 2.78 -8.52
N ILE A 87 -2.03 3.13 -8.74
CA ILE A 87 -3.12 2.21 -8.44
C ILE A 87 -3.00 0.97 -9.33
N ASP A 88 -2.70 1.15 -10.60
CA ASP A 88 -2.55 0.01 -11.51
C ASP A 88 -1.36 -0.85 -11.12
N ILE A 89 -0.26 -0.24 -10.71
CA ILE A 89 0.90 -1.01 -10.26
C ILE A 89 0.51 -1.87 -9.07
N ALA A 90 -0.20 -1.29 -8.12
CA ALA A 90 -0.62 -2.04 -6.95
C ALA A 90 -1.52 -3.21 -7.33
N LEU A 91 -2.52 -2.93 -8.18
CA LEU A 91 -3.43 -3.99 -8.59
C LEU A 91 -2.72 -5.08 -9.35
N ASN A 92 -1.82 -4.71 -10.26
CA ASN A 92 -1.07 -5.70 -11.04
C ASN A 92 -0.15 -6.54 -10.18
N SER A 93 0.23 -6.04 -9.03
CA SER A 93 1.20 -6.71 -8.18
C SER A 93 0.56 -7.63 -7.14
N LEU A 94 -0.75 -7.59 -7.00
CA LEU A 94 -1.41 -8.38 -5.96
C LEU A 94 -1.19 -9.88 -6.14
N LYS A 95 -0.95 -10.33 -7.36
CA LYS A 95 -0.69 -11.74 -7.60
C LYS A 95 0.53 -12.25 -6.85
N ASN A 96 1.37 -11.34 -6.42
CA ASN A 96 2.58 -11.72 -5.69
C ASN A 96 2.35 -11.85 -4.18
N ILE A 97 1.13 -11.65 -3.73
CA ILE A 97 0.76 -11.90 -2.35
C ILE A 97 0.26 -13.33 -2.27
N GLY A 98 0.88 -14.13 -1.42
CA GLY A 98 0.58 -15.54 -1.38
C GLY A 98 -0.74 -15.90 -0.74
N ASP A 99 -1.22 -15.11 0.21
CA ASP A 99 -2.45 -15.41 0.89
C ASP A 99 -3.65 -15.00 0.05
N GLU A 100 -4.49 -15.97 -0.27
CA GLU A 100 -5.59 -15.72 -1.17
C GLU A 100 -6.60 -14.73 -0.58
N GLU A 101 -6.86 -14.83 0.71
CA GLU A 101 -7.81 -13.94 1.35
C GLU A 101 -7.33 -12.50 1.29
N ALA A 102 -6.04 -12.28 1.56
CA ALA A 102 -5.49 -10.94 1.50
C ALA A 102 -5.50 -10.41 0.08
N ARG A 103 -5.17 -11.28 -0.87
CA ARG A 103 -5.15 -10.90 -2.27
C ARG A 103 -6.53 -10.46 -2.74
N ASN A 104 -7.55 -11.23 -2.38
CA ASN A 104 -8.91 -10.92 -2.79
C ASN A 104 -9.44 -9.67 -2.09
N TYR A 105 -9.13 -9.51 -0.82
CA TYR A 105 -9.56 -8.33 -0.09
C TYR A 105 -8.96 -7.07 -0.71
N LEU A 106 -7.66 -7.10 -0.96
CA LEU A 106 -7.00 -5.92 -1.50
C LEU A 106 -7.46 -5.62 -2.93
N HIS A 107 -7.71 -6.66 -3.70
CA HIS A 107 -8.21 -6.43 -5.05
C HIS A 107 -9.56 -5.72 -5.01
N TYR A 108 -10.44 -6.17 -4.13
CA TYR A 108 -11.77 -5.58 -4.01
C TYR A 108 -11.66 -4.12 -3.56
N GLU A 109 -10.84 -3.87 -2.54
CA GLU A 109 -10.77 -2.53 -1.99
C GLU A 109 -10.02 -1.56 -2.89
N LEU A 110 -8.92 -1.99 -3.49
CA LEU A 110 -8.17 -1.09 -4.36
C LEU A 110 -8.90 -0.81 -5.67
N SER A 111 -9.80 -1.69 -6.07
CA SER A 111 -10.60 -1.43 -7.25
C SER A 111 -11.50 -0.21 -7.04
N LYS A 112 -11.88 0.07 -5.81
CA LYS A 112 -12.64 1.28 -5.51
C LYS A 112 -11.80 2.52 -5.78
N TRP A 113 -10.51 2.45 -5.45
CA TRP A 113 -9.61 3.57 -5.70
C TRP A 113 -9.51 3.85 -7.20
N LYS A 114 -9.54 2.80 -7.99
CA LYS A 114 -9.47 2.97 -9.43
C LYS A 114 -10.63 3.82 -9.94
N ASN A 115 -11.74 3.80 -9.25
CA ASN A 115 -12.91 4.59 -9.60
C ASN A 115 -12.99 5.90 -8.82
N GLY A 116 -11.95 6.25 -8.12
CA GLY A 116 -11.93 7.52 -7.38
C GLY A 116 -12.62 7.49 -6.04
N ASP A 117 -12.92 6.31 -5.52
CA ASP A 117 -13.59 6.17 -4.24
C ASP A 117 -12.55 5.78 -3.19
N PHE A 118 -12.22 6.72 -2.31
CA PHE A 118 -11.19 6.53 -1.30
C PHE A 118 -11.74 6.48 0.13
N GLU A 119 -13.03 6.26 0.26
CA GLU A 119 -13.65 6.24 1.58
C GLU A 119 -13.07 5.15 2.46
N ASN A 120 -12.52 4.12 1.85
CA ASN A 120 -11.95 2.99 2.58
C ASN A 120 -10.48 3.19 2.96
N GLY A 121 -9.98 4.42 2.89
CA GLY A 121 -8.56 4.66 3.12
C GLY A 121 -8.05 4.16 4.45
N VAL A 122 -8.83 4.38 5.53
CA VAL A 122 -8.42 3.93 6.85
C VAL A 122 -8.39 2.40 6.90
N LEU A 123 -9.41 1.76 6.32
CA LEU A 123 -9.47 0.30 6.34
C LEU A 123 -8.30 -0.31 5.58
N VAL A 124 -8.01 0.20 4.40
CA VAL A 124 -6.92 -0.34 3.60
C VAL A 124 -5.60 -0.12 4.32
N HIS A 125 -5.41 1.10 4.85
CA HIS A 125 -4.18 1.40 5.55
C HIS A 125 -3.94 0.44 6.70
N ASN A 126 -4.95 0.27 7.55
CA ASN A 126 -4.76 -0.53 8.74
C ASN A 126 -4.64 -2.02 8.41
N TYR A 127 -5.25 -2.45 7.32
CA TYR A 127 -5.13 -3.83 6.89
C TYR A 127 -3.66 -4.15 6.55
N VAL A 128 -3.06 -3.34 5.68
CA VAL A 128 -1.67 -3.58 5.30
C VAL A 128 -0.71 -3.25 6.44
N TRP A 129 -1.08 -2.30 7.28
CA TRP A 129 -0.31 -1.97 8.47
C TRP A 129 -0.18 -3.19 9.38
N HIS A 130 -1.27 -3.92 9.56
CA HIS A 130 -1.23 -5.16 10.33
C HIS A 130 -0.41 -6.23 9.62
N MET A 131 -0.50 -6.30 8.32
CA MET A 131 0.30 -7.27 7.57
C MET A 131 1.79 -7.02 7.77
N LEU A 132 2.15 -5.78 8.03
CA LEU A 132 3.55 -5.42 8.23
C LEU A 132 3.93 -5.40 9.70
N ASP A 133 3.05 -5.89 10.57
CA ASP A 133 3.28 -5.88 12.02
C ASP A 133 3.50 -4.46 12.52
N GLY A 134 2.66 -3.56 12.06
CA GLY A 134 2.82 -2.17 12.40
C GLY A 134 2.64 -1.89 13.88
N ASN A 135 3.39 -0.93 14.38
CA ASN A 135 3.22 -0.49 15.76
C ASN A 135 3.27 1.02 15.87
N ILE A 136 3.53 1.71 14.77
CA ILE A 136 3.56 3.17 14.76
C ILE A 136 2.79 3.61 13.54
N GLY A 137 1.98 4.65 13.69
CA GLY A 137 1.33 5.24 12.53
C GLY A 137 0.03 4.62 12.12
N LYS A 138 -0.67 3.95 13.06
CA LYS A 138 -1.97 3.40 12.74
C LYS A 138 -2.92 4.52 12.33
N ALA A 139 -3.73 4.29 11.31
CA ALA A 139 -4.62 5.33 10.81
C ALA A 139 -5.78 5.54 11.75
N LEU A 140 -6.09 6.81 12.02
CA LEU A 140 -7.24 7.18 12.82
C LEU A 140 -8.38 7.65 11.95
N SER A 141 -8.09 8.47 10.96
CA SER A 141 -9.15 9.05 10.14
C SER A 141 -8.65 9.30 8.74
N LEU A 142 -9.59 9.56 7.86
CA LEU A 142 -9.30 9.88 6.49
C LEU A 142 -8.85 11.33 6.41
N ASP A 143 -7.85 11.59 5.59
CA ASP A 143 -7.40 12.95 5.34
C ASP A 143 -8.18 13.46 4.15
N THR A 144 -9.31 14.11 4.43
CA THR A 144 -10.20 14.50 3.35
C THR A 144 -9.62 15.57 2.46
N TYR A 145 -8.72 16.39 2.99
CA TYR A 145 -8.08 17.40 2.16
C TYR A 145 -7.24 16.72 1.07
N GLU A 146 -6.45 15.72 1.46
CA GLU A 146 -5.61 15.03 0.50
C GLU A 146 -6.44 14.20 -0.46
N VAL A 147 -7.51 13.58 0.02
CA VAL A 147 -8.39 12.82 -0.84
C VAL A 147 -8.98 13.74 -1.92
N ASN A 148 -9.45 14.91 -1.51
CA ASN A 148 -10.05 15.82 -2.47
C ASN A 148 -9.04 16.33 -3.48
N LYS A 149 -7.79 16.52 -3.08
CA LYS A 149 -6.75 16.91 -4.01
C LYS A 149 -6.55 15.84 -5.08
N ILE A 150 -6.50 14.59 -4.66
CA ILE A 150 -6.29 13.48 -5.58
C ILE A 150 -7.47 13.38 -6.54
N LYS A 151 -8.69 13.47 -5.99
CA LYS A 151 -9.87 13.35 -6.84
C LYS A 151 -9.93 14.48 -7.85
N SER A 152 -9.61 15.69 -7.43
CA SER A 152 -9.62 16.81 -8.36
C SER A 152 -8.61 16.65 -9.46
N LYS A 153 -7.48 16.10 -9.14
CA LYS A 153 -6.40 16.01 -10.12
C LYS A 153 -6.59 14.86 -11.10
N TYR A 154 -7.09 13.73 -10.63
CA TYR A 154 -7.09 12.52 -11.44
C TYR A 154 -8.46 11.93 -11.74
N PHE A 155 -9.49 12.31 -11.02
CA PHE A 155 -10.78 11.63 -11.14
C PHE A 155 -11.93 12.61 -11.33
N LYS A 156 -11.78 13.51 -12.22
CA LYS A 156 -12.82 14.51 -12.44
C LYS A 156 -14.04 13.99 -13.11
#